data_e2ae79983cec898605028e284fe3bd92
#
_entry.id   e2ae79983cec898605028e284fe3bd92
#
_cell.length_a   1.000
_cell.length_b   1.000
_cell.length_c   1.000
_cell.angle_alpha   90.00
_cell.angle_beta   90.00
_cell.angle_gamma   90.00
#
_symmetry.space_group_name_H-M   'P 1'
#
loop_
_entity.id
_entity.type
_entity.pdbx_description
1 polymer ?
#
loop_
_entity_poly.entity_id
_entity_poly.type
_entity_poly.pdbx_seq_one_letter_code
_entity_poly.pdbx_strand_id
1 'polypeptide(L)'
;MKNVINWFEIPVVDVERAVKFYGTIFETDLTAAEMDGMTMAVFPYQDGVGGALVRSDMHKPATEGAVLYLNAGEDLNVVLNKVGPAGGQVVMPKTEIGKNGFIAFFTDTEGNQVGLHSMN
;
A
#
# COMPACT_ATOMS: atom_id res chain seq x y z
N MET A 1 8.83 -5.45 22.77
CA MET A 1 8.04 -5.70 21.55
C MET A 1 8.95 -5.79 20.34
N LYS A 2 8.60 -6.65 19.41
CA LYS A 2 9.42 -6.87 18.24
C LYS A 2 9.21 -5.78 17.17
N ASN A 3 7.96 -5.42 16.94
CA ASN A 3 7.59 -4.36 16.01
C ASN A 3 6.66 -3.38 16.70
N VAL A 4 6.84 -2.11 16.43
CA VAL A 4 5.95 -1.09 16.97
C VAL A 4 4.56 -1.20 16.35
N ILE A 5 4.50 -1.58 15.07
CA ILE A 5 3.24 -1.75 14.35
C ILE A 5 2.88 -3.23 14.31
N ASN A 6 1.60 -3.56 14.61
CA ASN A 6 1.10 -4.92 14.50
C ASN A 6 0.30 -5.16 13.22
N TRP A 7 -0.35 -4.14 12.71
CA TRP A 7 -1.29 -4.25 11.59
C TRP A 7 -1.48 -2.88 10.96
N PHE A 8 -1.77 -2.83 9.67
CA PHE A 8 -2.13 -1.57 9.02
C PHE A 8 -3.39 -1.75 8.20
N GLU A 9 -4.11 -0.64 7.98
CA GLU A 9 -5.29 -0.63 7.13
C GLU A 9 -5.23 0.57 6.20
N ILE A 10 -5.45 0.31 4.92
CA ILE A 10 -5.50 1.36 3.91
C ILE A 10 -6.98 1.56 3.54
N PRO A 11 -7.54 2.75 3.80
CA PRO A 11 -8.94 3.03 3.45
C PRO A 11 -9.15 2.98 1.94
N VAL A 12 -10.23 2.36 1.51
CA VAL A 12 -10.58 2.33 0.08
C VAL A 12 -12.06 2.66 -0.09
N VAL A 13 -12.40 3.21 -1.25
CA VAL A 13 -13.78 3.50 -1.62
C VAL A 13 -14.35 2.36 -2.45
N ASP A 14 -13.57 1.87 -3.40
CA ASP A 14 -13.97 0.79 -4.30
C ASP A 14 -12.98 -0.36 -4.12
N VAL A 15 -13.42 -1.40 -3.41
CA VAL A 15 -12.54 -2.53 -3.06
C VAL A 15 -12.03 -3.25 -4.31
N GLU A 16 -12.87 -3.47 -5.31
CA GLU A 16 -12.44 -4.18 -6.51
C GLU A 16 -11.36 -3.40 -7.25
N ARG A 17 -11.55 -2.11 -7.37
CA ARG A 17 -10.56 -1.23 -8.02
C ARG A 17 -9.25 -1.24 -7.26
N ALA A 18 -9.31 -1.13 -5.93
CA ALA A 18 -8.12 -1.12 -5.08
C ALA A 18 -7.40 -2.46 -5.13
N VAL A 19 -8.12 -3.57 -5.10
CA VAL A 19 -7.55 -4.91 -5.19
C VAL A 19 -6.81 -5.08 -6.51
N LYS A 20 -7.40 -4.61 -7.60
CA LYS A 20 -6.77 -4.68 -8.91
C LYS A 20 -5.49 -3.84 -8.95
N PHE A 21 -5.55 -2.63 -8.41
CA PHE A 21 -4.40 -1.73 -8.38
C PHE A 21 -3.24 -2.34 -7.59
N TYR A 22 -3.48 -2.68 -6.31
CA TYR A 22 -2.42 -3.20 -5.45
C TYR A 22 -1.95 -4.59 -5.89
N GLY A 23 -2.86 -5.41 -6.38
CA GLY A 23 -2.50 -6.72 -6.93
C GLY A 23 -1.59 -6.61 -8.13
N THR A 24 -1.79 -5.59 -8.95
CA THR A 24 -0.96 -5.35 -10.14
C THR A 24 0.43 -4.84 -9.77
N ILE A 25 0.52 -3.82 -8.90
CA ILE A 25 1.82 -3.21 -8.61
C ILE A 25 2.72 -4.13 -7.78
N PHE A 26 2.13 -4.98 -6.93
CA PHE A 26 2.90 -5.94 -6.11
C PHE A 26 2.92 -7.35 -6.70
N GLU A 27 2.26 -7.55 -7.83
CA GLU A 27 2.18 -8.86 -8.50
C GLU A 27 1.73 -9.95 -7.53
N THR A 28 0.61 -9.70 -6.87
CA THR A 28 0.06 -10.60 -5.86
C THR A 28 -1.47 -10.62 -5.95
N ASP A 29 -2.06 -11.60 -5.30
CA ASP A 29 -3.51 -11.72 -5.25
C ASP A 29 -4.02 -11.29 -3.89
N LEU A 30 -5.03 -10.43 -3.90
CA LEU A 30 -5.78 -10.08 -2.70
C LEU A 30 -7.23 -10.49 -2.95
N THR A 31 -7.82 -11.14 -1.97
CA THR A 31 -9.22 -11.57 -2.05
C THR A 31 -10.05 -10.79 -1.04
N ALA A 32 -11.08 -10.13 -1.52
CA ALA A 32 -11.97 -9.37 -0.66
C ALA A 32 -12.94 -10.30 0.07
N ALA A 33 -13.21 -10.00 1.33
CA ALA A 33 -14.17 -10.72 2.15
C ALA A 33 -14.91 -9.74 3.03
N GLU A 34 -16.19 -10.02 3.29
CA GLU A 34 -16.99 -9.19 4.17
C GLU A 34 -16.82 -9.66 5.62
N MET A 35 -16.77 -8.70 6.54
CA MET A 35 -16.55 -8.96 7.94
C MET A 35 -17.17 -7.83 8.76
N ASP A 36 -18.25 -8.13 9.49
CA ASP A 36 -18.88 -7.16 10.40
C ASP A 36 -19.21 -5.81 9.75
N GLY A 37 -19.79 -5.85 8.56
CA GLY A 37 -20.18 -4.62 7.85
C GLY A 37 -19.04 -3.93 7.12
N MET A 38 -17.83 -4.51 7.14
CA MET A 38 -16.68 -4.01 6.41
C MET A 38 -16.30 -4.97 5.30
N THR A 39 -15.68 -4.45 4.27
CA THR A 39 -15.07 -5.30 3.24
C THR A 39 -13.56 -5.15 3.34
N MET A 40 -12.87 -6.26 3.50
CA MET A 40 -11.43 -6.29 3.68
C MET A 40 -10.76 -7.15 2.62
N ALA A 41 -9.61 -6.69 2.14
CA ALA A 41 -8.75 -7.50 1.30
C ALA A 41 -7.37 -7.51 1.94
N VAL A 42 -6.97 -8.66 2.46
CA VAL A 42 -5.74 -8.81 3.23
C VAL A 42 -4.56 -9.05 2.28
N PHE A 43 -3.49 -8.30 2.49
CA PHE A 43 -2.23 -8.54 1.78
C PHE A 43 -1.62 -9.86 2.25
N PRO A 44 -1.07 -10.68 1.34
CA PRO A 44 -0.34 -11.87 1.76
C PRO A 44 0.88 -11.48 2.60
N TYR A 45 1.12 -12.19 3.70
CA TYR A 45 2.29 -11.94 4.54
C TYR A 45 2.69 -13.19 5.29
N GLN A 46 3.93 -13.24 5.71
CA GLN A 46 4.47 -14.33 6.53
C GLN A 46 5.36 -13.73 7.61
N ASP A 47 5.19 -14.21 8.84
CA ASP A 47 6.09 -13.89 9.96
C ASP A 47 6.44 -12.42 10.10
N GLY A 48 5.47 -11.56 9.98
CA GLY A 48 5.73 -10.13 10.10
C GLY A 48 4.44 -9.37 10.25
N VAL A 49 4.52 -8.07 9.97
CA VAL A 49 3.36 -7.21 10.03
C VAL A 49 2.56 -7.36 8.76
N GLY A 50 1.28 -7.66 8.91
CA GLY A 50 0.35 -7.69 7.78
C GLY A 50 -0.56 -6.48 7.78
N GLY A 51 -1.44 -6.43 6.81
CA GLY A 51 -2.42 -5.36 6.69
C GLY A 51 -3.42 -5.64 5.60
N ALA A 52 -4.33 -4.70 5.41
CA ALA A 52 -5.45 -4.89 4.49
C ALA A 52 -5.91 -3.59 3.86
N LEU A 53 -6.56 -3.73 2.72
CA LEU A 53 -7.39 -2.68 2.15
C LEU A 53 -8.75 -2.81 2.82
N VAL A 54 -9.34 -1.71 3.28
CA VAL A 54 -10.58 -1.76 4.05
C VAL A 54 -11.57 -0.71 3.58
N ARG A 55 -12.78 -1.16 3.27
CA ARG A 55 -13.91 -0.27 3.00
C ARG A 55 -14.87 -0.34 4.17
N SER A 56 -15.15 0.78 4.79
CA SER A 56 -16.15 0.90 5.85
C SER A 56 -16.56 2.36 5.97
N ASP A 57 -17.59 2.62 6.78
CA ASP A 57 -18.00 4.00 7.06
C ASP A 57 -16.97 4.76 7.89
N MET A 58 -16.05 4.03 8.53
CA MET A 58 -15.01 4.62 9.40
C MET A 58 -13.69 4.84 8.68
N HIS A 59 -13.53 4.31 7.48
CA HIS A 59 -12.27 4.39 6.72
C HIS A 59 -12.43 5.38 5.57
N LYS A 60 -11.70 6.48 5.64
CA LYS A 60 -11.74 7.52 4.61
C LYS A 60 -10.37 7.68 3.97
N PRO A 61 -10.24 7.49 2.65
CA PRO A 61 -8.97 7.76 1.96
C PRO A 61 -8.54 9.21 2.14
N ALA A 62 -7.24 9.43 2.24
CA ALA A 62 -6.68 10.78 2.41
C ALA A 62 -5.24 10.82 1.94
N THR A 63 -4.79 12.04 1.59
CA THR A 63 -3.41 12.28 1.22
C THR A 63 -2.59 12.80 2.40
N GLU A 64 -3.26 13.11 3.51
CA GLU A 64 -2.62 13.67 4.70
C GLU A 64 -2.78 12.73 5.88
N GLY A 65 -1.93 12.90 6.87
CA GLY A 65 -1.94 12.10 8.08
C GLY A 65 -0.72 11.18 8.16
N ALA A 66 -0.88 10.05 8.80
CA ALA A 66 0.22 9.09 8.96
C ALA A 66 0.72 8.61 7.59
N VAL A 67 2.03 8.40 7.51
CA VAL A 67 2.65 7.91 6.27
C VAL A 67 2.96 6.43 6.45
N LEU A 68 2.52 5.63 5.49
CA LEU A 68 2.74 4.21 5.49
C LEU A 68 3.72 3.86 4.38
N TYR A 69 4.83 3.22 4.73
CA TYR A 69 5.81 2.75 3.75
C TYR A 69 5.65 1.26 3.56
N LEU A 70 5.28 0.85 2.35
CA LEU A 70 5.15 -0.55 2.02
C LEU A 70 6.50 -1.10 1.56
N ASN A 71 6.76 -2.36 1.88
CA ASN A 71 7.98 -3.02 1.49
C ASN A 71 7.93 -3.31 -0.01
N ALA A 72 8.78 -2.66 -0.76
CA ALA A 72 8.80 -2.79 -2.22
C ALA A 72 9.88 -3.77 -2.72
N GLY A 73 10.42 -4.60 -1.83
CA GLY A 73 11.39 -5.59 -2.23
C GLY A 73 12.80 -5.04 -2.35
N GLU A 74 13.55 -5.56 -3.30
CA GLU A 74 14.96 -5.17 -3.46
C GLU A 74 15.12 -3.79 -4.09
N ASP A 75 14.27 -3.44 -5.05
CA ASP A 75 14.32 -2.17 -5.76
C ASP A 75 12.90 -1.64 -5.92
N LEU A 76 12.61 -0.54 -5.28
CA LEU A 76 11.25 0.00 -5.29
C LEU A 76 10.77 0.40 -6.69
N ASN A 77 11.68 0.64 -7.63
CA ASN A 77 11.27 0.96 -9.00
C ASN A 77 10.49 -0.16 -9.67
N VAL A 78 10.70 -1.42 -9.27
CA VAL A 78 9.92 -2.54 -9.81
C VAL A 78 8.44 -2.34 -9.53
N VAL A 79 8.10 -1.85 -8.34
CA VAL A 79 6.72 -1.54 -7.95
C VAL A 79 6.30 -0.19 -8.51
N LEU A 80 7.13 0.82 -8.32
CA LEU A 80 6.80 2.21 -8.68
C LEU A 80 6.47 2.36 -10.15
N ASN A 81 7.20 1.66 -11.02
CA ASN A 81 6.99 1.75 -12.47
C ASN A 81 5.63 1.19 -12.90
N LYS A 82 4.97 0.42 -12.05
CA LYS A 82 3.65 -0.13 -12.34
C LYS A 82 2.51 0.77 -11.86
N VAL A 83 2.81 1.78 -11.05
CA VAL A 83 1.79 2.62 -10.42
C VAL A 83 0.98 3.37 -11.46
N GLY A 84 1.64 4.06 -12.39
CA GLY A 84 0.95 4.82 -13.43
C GLY A 84 0.07 3.95 -14.31
N PRO A 85 0.61 2.89 -14.94
CA PRO A 85 -0.20 1.99 -15.77
C PRO A 85 -1.36 1.34 -15.01
N ALA A 86 -1.24 1.13 -13.71
CA ALA A 86 -2.28 0.51 -12.89
C ALA A 86 -3.37 1.50 -12.43
N GLY A 87 -3.20 2.79 -12.72
CA GLY A 87 -4.22 3.79 -12.41
C GLY A 87 -3.89 4.75 -11.29
N GLY A 88 -2.72 4.63 -10.68
CA GLY A 88 -2.25 5.58 -9.68
C GLY A 88 -1.39 6.67 -10.28
N GLN A 89 -0.73 7.42 -9.41
CA GLN A 89 0.12 8.52 -9.85
C GLN A 89 1.36 8.59 -8.97
N VAL A 90 2.53 8.64 -9.60
CA VAL A 90 3.79 8.84 -8.86
C VAL A 90 3.86 10.30 -8.41
N VAL A 91 4.03 10.49 -7.10
CA VAL A 91 4.13 11.82 -6.49
C VAL A 91 5.59 12.21 -6.30
N MET A 92 6.40 11.28 -5.82
CA MET A 92 7.82 11.49 -5.65
C MET A 92 8.57 10.27 -6.16
N PRO A 93 9.52 10.45 -7.08
CA PRO A 93 10.27 9.30 -7.61
C PRO A 93 11.22 8.73 -6.56
N LYS A 94 11.88 7.62 -6.91
CA LYS A 94 12.86 6.96 -6.06
C LYS A 94 13.89 7.98 -5.58
N THR A 95 14.01 8.10 -4.27
CA THR A 95 14.87 9.11 -3.63
C THR A 95 15.70 8.46 -2.55
N GLU A 96 17.00 8.69 -2.57
CA GLU A 96 17.91 8.17 -1.57
C GLU A 96 17.74 8.91 -0.25
N ILE A 97 17.69 8.15 0.86
CA ILE A 97 17.55 8.70 2.21
C ILE A 97 18.75 8.30 3.10
N GLY A 98 19.90 8.06 2.50
CA GLY A 98 21.10 7.71 3.23
C GLY A 98 21.19 6.22 3.50
N LYS A 99 21.71 5.85 4.66
CA LYS A 99 21.94 4.44 5.00
C LYS A 99 20.67 3.61 5.10
N ASN A 100 19.53 4.27 5.21
CA ASN A 100 18.24 3.55 5.33
C ASN A 100 17.60 3.24 3.98
N GLY A 101 18.31 3.51 2.88
CA GLY A 101 17.88 3.09 1.56
C GLY A 101 17.18 4.15 0.75
N PHE A 102 16.04 3.79 0.16
CA PHE A 102 15.31 4.62 -0.80
C PHE A 102 13.82 4.64 -0.48
N ILE A 103 13.19 5.76 -0.78
CA ILE A 103 11.74 5.90 -0.65
C ILE A 103 11.17 6.53 -1.92
N ALA A 104 9.86 6.35 -2.09
CA ALA A 104 9.08 7.00 -3.12
C ALA A 104 7.65 7.16 -2.60
N PHE A 105 6.89 8.06 -3.21
CA PHE A 105 5.48 8.24 -2.88
C PHE A 105 4.62 8.16 -4.11
N PHE A 106 3.44 7.59 -3.94
CA PHE A 106 2.44 7.58 -5.00
C PHE A 106 1.06 7.83 -4.41
N THR A 107 0.14 8.24 -5.26
CA THR A 107 -1.28 8.31 -4.92
C THR A 107 -1.94 7.08 -5.54
N ASP A 108 -2.68 6.32 -4.75
CA ASP A 108 -3.35 5.13 -5.25
C ASP A 108 -4.66 5.48 -5.96
N THR A 109 -5.40 4.47 -6.41
CA THR A 109 -6.66 4.69 -7.12
C THR A 109 -7.78 5.19 -6.22
N GLU A 110 -7.56 5.18 -4.90
CA GLU A 110 -8.59 5.55 -3.92
C GLU A 110 -8.37 6.93 -3.33
N GLY A 111 -7.26 7.58 -3.64
CA GLY A 111 -6.95 8.90 -3.13
C GLY A 111 -6.04 8.91 -1.91
N ASN A 112 -5.38 7.80 -1.61
CA ASN A 112 -4.39 7.76 -0.53
C ASN A 112 -3.01 8.07 -1.06
N GLN A 113 -2.22 8.78 -0.26
CA GLN A 113 -0.79 8.88 -0.53
C GLN A 113 -0.07 7.79 0.27
N VAL A 114 0.71 6.99 -0.42
CA VAL A 114 1.38 5.82 0.15
C VAL A 114 2.85 5.86 -0.22
N GLY A 115 3.70 5.43 0.71
CA GLY A 115 5.13 5.35 0.49
C GLY A 115 5.58 3.94 0.12
N LEU A 116 6.69 3.88 -0.57
CA LEU A 116 7.41 2.64 -0.87
C LEU A 116 8.81 2.75 -0.31
N HIS A 117 9.36 1.64 0.12
CA HIS A 117 10.72 1.57 0.66
C HIS A 117 11.46 0.36 0.10
N SER A 118 12.74 0.56 -0.21
CA SER A 118 13.67 -0.54 -0.52
C SER A 118 15.07 -0.12 -0.08
N MET A 119 15.96 -1.10 0.09
CA MET A 119 17.34 -0.82 0.50
C MET A 119 18.26 -0.53 -0.68
N ASN A 120 17.82 -0.87 -1.88
CA ASN A 120 18.62 -0.67 -3.10
C ASN A 120 17.91 0.23 -4.10
#